data_e462340d15d8671663c9fc5f13666efd
#
_entry.id   e462340d15d8671663c9fc5f13666efd
#
_cell.length_a   1.000
_cell.length_b   1.000
_cell.length_c   1.000
_cell.angle_alpha   90.00
_cell.angle_beta   90.00
_cell.angle_gamma   90.00
#
_symmetry.space_group_name_H-M   'P 1'
#
loop_
_entity.id
_entity.type
_entity.pdbx_description
1 polymer ?
#
loop_
_entity_poly.entity_id
_entity_poly.type
_entity_poly.pdbx_seq_one_letter_code
_entity_poly.pdbx_strand_id
1 'polypeptide(L)'
;MPVIDRIKDFQNDLVAIRRDIHAHPEIGFEETRTSAIVADLLETWGITVHRGVGGTGVVGELRGNHNSNKRIGLRADMDALPFLETTGLPYASTVPGKMHVDM
;
A
#
# COMPACT_ATOMS: atom_id res chain seq x y z
N MET A 1 -1.41 -0.76 21.36
CA MET A 1 -1.17 0.68 21.18
C MET A 1 -2.46 1.37 20.80
N PRO A 2 -2.89 2.39 21.52
CA PRO A 2 -4.10 3.10 21.13
C PRO A 2 -3.91 3.83 19.79
N VAL A 3 -4.91 3.73 18.94
CA VAL A 3 -4.93 4.41 17.65
C VAL A 3 -5.62 5.76 17.82
N ILE A 4 -5.08 6.79 17.18
CA ILE A 4 -5.67 8.13 17.19
C ILE A 4 -7.10 8.05 16.62
N ASP A 5 -8.06 8.72 17.28
CA ASP A 5 -9.48 8.65 16.90
C ASP A 5 -9.72 9.00 15.43
N ARG A 6 -9.01 10.00 14.91
CA ARG A 6 -9.15 10.39 13.50
C ARG A 6 -8.74 9.27 12.54
N ILE A 7 -7.75 8.46 12.89
CA ILE A 7 -7.34 7.30 12.08
C ILE A 7 -8.41 6.20 12.17
N LYS A 8 -9.05 6.03 13.33
CA LYS A 8 -10.16 5.08 13.48
C LYS A 8 -11.33 5.42 12.55
N ASP A 9 -11.57 6.70 12.30
CA ASP A 9 -12.63 7.15 11.38
C ASP A 9 -12.40 6.66 9.95
N PHE A 10 -11.15 6.41 9.56
CA PHE A 10 -10.79 5.89 8.24
C PHE A 10 -10.63 4.37 8.19
N GLN A 11 -10.86 3.67 9.30
CA GLN A 11 -10.56 2.24 9.39
C GLN A 11 -11.24 1.41 8.32
N ASN A 12 -12.52 1.66 8.04
CA ASN A 12 -13.27 0.91 7.04
C ASN A 12 -12.68 1.09 5.64
N ASP A 13 -12.27 2.31 5.29
CA ASP A 13 -11.64 2.60 4.01
C ASP A 13 -10.27 1.93 3.90
N LEU A 14 -9.48 1.98 4.98
CA LEU A 14 -8.15 1.33 5.01
C LEU A 14 -8.26 -0.19 4.90
N VAL A 15 -9.24 -0.79 5.57
CA VAL A 15 -9.50 -2.24 5.47
C VAL A 15 -9.90 -2.62 4.04
N ALA A 16 -10.75 -1.83 3.40
CA ALA A 16 -11.16 -2.08 2.01
C ALA A 16 -9.97 -2.03 1.05
N ILE A 17 -9.09 -1.03 1.19
CA ILE A 17 -7.87 -0.90 0.38
C ILE A 17 -6.95 -2.11 0.60
N ARG A 18 -6.71 -2.47 1.87
CA ARG A 18 -5.86 -3.60 2.24
C ARG A 18 -6.37 -4.91 1.63
N ARG A 19 -7.65 -5.18 1.75
CA ARG A 19 -8.26 -6.41 1.25
C ARG A 19 -8.27 -6.47 -0.27
N ASP A 20 -8.47 -5.35 -0.94
CA ASP A 20 -8.40 -5.28 -2.39
C ASP A 20 -6.99 -5.61 -2.89
N ILE A 21 -5.96 -5.03 -2.29
CA ILE A 21 -4.57 -5.33 -2.63
C ILE A 21 -4.23 -6.78 -2.32
N HIS A 22 -4.67 -7.29 -1.18
CA HIS A 22 -4.43 -8.68 -0.77
C HIS A 22 -5.05 -9.69 -1.75
N ALA A 23 -6.25 -9.39 -2.26
CA ALA A 23 -6.93 -10.26 -3.22
C ALA A 23 -6.25 -10.27 -4.60
N HIS A 24 -5.43 -9.29 -4.91
CA HIS A 24 -4.74 -9.14 -6.20
C HIS A 24 -3.23 -9.02 -6.01
N PRO A 25 -2.57 -10.07 -5.48
CA PRO A 25 -1.14 -10.02 -5.14
C PRO A 25 -0.25 -9.98 -6.37
N GLU A 26 0.80 -9.19 -6.28
CA GLU A 26 1.82 -9.05 -7.31
C GLU A 26 3.20 -9.19 -6.66
N ILE A 27 4.07 -9.99 -7.24
CA ILE A 27 5.43 -10.21 -6.72
C ILE A 27 6.36 -9.05 -7.05
N GLY A 28 7.55 -9.03 -6.42
CA GLY A 28 8.52 -7.96 -6.56
C GLY A 28 8.85 -7.61 -8.01
N PHE A 29 8.88 -6.33 -8.32
CA PHE A 29 9.06 -5.72 -9.65
C PHE A 29 7.94 -5.99 -10.66
N GLU A 30 6.87 -6.64 -10.24
CA GLU A 30 5.67 -6.88 -11.06
C GLU A 30 4.41 -6.24 -10.45
N GLU A 31 4.57 -5.32 -9.48
CA GLU A 31 3.48 -4.67 -8.74
C GLU A 31 2.83 -3.54 -9.55
N THR A 32 2.45 -3.79 -10.79
CA THR A 32 1.86 -2.78 -11.70
C THR A 32 0.53 -2.26 -11.19
N ARG A 33 -0.38 -3.14 -10.82
CA ARG A 33 -1.70 -2.77 -10.30
C ARG A 33 -1.60 -2.13 -8.92
N THR A 34 -0.86 -2.75 -8.02
CA THR A 34 -0.67 -2.25 -6.65
C THR A 34 -0.02 -0.88 -6.65
N SER A 35 1.03 -0.69 -7.44
CA SER A 35 1.70 0.58 -7.61
C SER A 35 0.75 1.67 -8.11
N ALA A 36 -0.08 1.37 -9.10
CA ALA A 36 -1.05 2.32 -9.63
C ALA A 36 -2.09 2.72 -8.59
N ILE A 37 -2.61 1.77 -7.82
CA ILE A 37 -3.57 2.04 -6.74
C ILE A 37 -2.96 2.97 -5.69
N VAL A 38 -1.76 2.67 -5.23
CA VAL A 38 -1.07 3.47 -4.21
C VAL A 38 -0.83 4.88 -4.74
N ALA A 39 -0.31 5.02 -5.95
CA ALA A 39 -0.05 6.32 -6.55
C ALA A 39 -1.32 7.14 -6.72
N ASP A 40 -2.39 6.53 -7.23
CA ASP A 40 -3.68 7.21 -7.44
C ASP A 40 -4.30 7.68 -6.11
N LEU A 41 -4.24 6.87 -5.05
CA LEU A 41 -4.73 7.26 -3.73
C LEU A 41 -3.94 8.43 -3.16
N LEU A 42 -2.62 8.38 -3.24
CA LEU A 42 -1.77 9.47 -2.76
C LEU A 42 -2.06 10.78 -3.51
N GLU A 43 -2.24 10.73 -4.82
CA GLU A 43 -2.61 11.90 -5.62
C GLU A 43 -4.00 12.43 -5.23
N THR A 44 -4.96 11.54 -5.00
CA THR A 44 -6.31 11.88 -4.54
C THR A 44 -6.26 12.64 -3.22
N TRP A 45 -5.32 12.31 -2.35
CA TRP A 45 -5.13 12.99 -1.06
C TRP A 45 -4.25 14.24 -1.14
N GLY A 46 -3.88 14.67 -2.33
CA GLY A 46 -3.12 15.89 -2.55
C GLY A 46 -1.62 15.76 -2.30
N ILE A 47 -1.10 14.54 -2.27
CA ILE A 47 0.32 14.28 -2.08
C ILE A 47 1.03 14.26 -3.43
N THR A 48 2.19 14.90 -3.52
CA THR A 48 3.04 14.84 -4.72
C THR A 48 3.60 13.43 -4.89
N VAL A 49 3.37 12.83 -6.05
CA VAL A 49 3.71 11.43 -6.29
C VAL A 49 4.78 11.30 -7.37
N HIS A 50 5.77 10.46 -7.09
CA HIS A 50 6.79 10.04 -8.05
C HIS A 50 6.60 8.56 -8.35
N ARG A 51 6.28 8.23 -9.59
CA ARG A 51 6.01 6.87 -10.05
C ARG A 51 7.26 6.23 -10.65
N GLY A 52 7.30 4.90 -10.67
CA GLY A 52 8.33 4.15 -11.37
C GLY A 52 9.72 4.22 -10.72
N VAL A 53 9.80 4.53 -9.43
CA VAL A 53 11.06 4.56 -8.71
C VAL A 53 11.58 3.12 -8.57
N GLY A 54 12.74 2.83 -9.14
CA GLY A 54 13.27 1.46 -9.15
C GLY A 54 12.42 0.47 -9.96
N GLY A 55 11.57 0.94 -10.87
CA GLY A 55 10.67 0.15 -11.71
C GLY A 55 9.20 0.29 -11.30
N THR A 56 8.82 -0.24 -10.16
CA THR A 56 7.42 -0.24 -9.67
C THR A 56 7.21 0.57 -8.39
N GLY A 57 8.27 1.12 -7.80
CA GLY A 57 8.17 1.88 -6.56
C GLY A 57 7.42 3.19 -6.72
N VAL A 58 6.79 3.62 -5.64
CA VAL A 58 6.06 4.89 -5.56
C VAL A 58 6.59 5.68 -4.38
N VAL A 59 6.88 6.95 -4.60
CA VAL A 59 7.28 7.86 -3.53
C VAL A 59 6.26 8.99 -3.44
N GLY A 60 5.68 9.17 -2.26
CA GLY A 60 4.84 10.32 -1.95
C GLY A 60 5.64 11.33 -1.15
N GLU A 61 5.54 12.59 -1.52
CA GLU A 61 6.20 13.70 -0.84
C GLU A 61 5.14 14.64 -0.27
N LEU A 62 5.08 14.71 1.05
CA LEU A 62 4.17 15.58 1.77
C LEU A 62 4.97 16.66 2.48
N ARG A 63 4.72 17.92 2.14
CA ARG A 63 5.36 19.05 2.79
C ARG A 63 4.51 19.56 3.93
N GLY A 64 5.15 19.77 5.09
CA GLY A 64 4.50 20.40 6.24
C GLY A 64 4.37 21.92 6.05
N ASN A 65 3.65 22.52 6.98
CA ASN A 65 3.38 23.96 6.98
C ASN A 65 4.51 24.80 7.56
N HIS A 66 5.52 24.17 8.13
CA HIS A 66 6.66 24.86 8.75
C HIS A 66 7.87 24.86 7.84
N ASN A 67 8.58 25.99 7.83
CA ASN A 67 9.84 26.10 7.11
C ASN A 67 10.96 25.45 7.93
N SER A 68 11.18 24.16 7.71
CA SER A 68 12.16 23.35 8.43
C SER A 68 12.93 22.47 7.45
N ASN A 69 14.18 22.14 7.79
CA ASN A 69 15.02 21.23 7.03
C ASN A 69 14.85 19.77 7.48
N LYS A 70 13.97 19.52 8.45
CA LYS A 70 13.73 18.16 8.97
C LYS A 70 12.88 17.36 8.01
N ARG A 71 13.24 16.09 7.82
CA ARG A 71 12.52 15.13 6.97
C ARG A 71 12.38 13.80 7.70
N ILE A 72 11.24 13.14 7.46
CA ILE A 72 10.98 11.78 7.94
C ILE A 72 10.64 10.93 6.72
N GLY A 73 11.25 9.76 6.64
CA GLY A 73 10.90 8.76 5.64
C GLY A 73 10.13 7.62 6.27
N LEU A 74 9.03 7.24 5.64
CA LEU A 74 8.25 6.06 5.99
C LEU A 74 8.31 5.08 4.82
N ARG A 75 8.47 3.80 5.11
CA ARG A 75 8.54 2.76 4.09
C ARG A 75 7.49 1.69 4.34
N ALA A 76 6.85 1.26 3.26
CA ALA A 76 5.94 0.12 3.27
C ALA A 76 6.17 -0.73 2.02
N ASP A 77 6.30 -2.03 2.20
CA ASP A 77 6.42 -2.98 1.11
C ASP A 77 5.07 -3.22 0.45
N MET A 78 5.08 -3.45 -0.87
CA MET A 78 3.88 -3.70 -1.66
C MET A 78 3.85 -5.10 -2.27
N ASP A 79 4.96 -5.81 -2.28
CA ASP A 79 5.09 -7.07 -2.98
C ASP A 79 4.46 -8.25 -2.24
N ALA A 80 4.01 -9.21 -3.02
CA ALA A 80 3.56 -10.51 -2.53
C ALA A 80 4.69 -11.53 -2.64
N LEU A 81 4.47 -12.69 -2.04
CA LEU A 81 5.39 -13.81 -2.10
C LEU A 81 4.78 -14.96 -2.92
N PRO A 82 5.61 -15.87 -3.48
CA PRO A 82 5.12 -16.97 -4.30
C PRO A 82 4.58 -18.13 -3.46
N PHE A 83 3.53 -17.87 -2.67
CA PHE A 83 2.87 -18.87 -1.84
C PHE A 83 1.41 -19.02 -2.23
N LEU A 84 0.88 -20.24 -2.06
CA LEU A 84 -0.55 -20.49 -2.24
C LEU A 84 -1.29 -20.16 -0.93
N GLU A 85 -2.30 -19.31 -1.03
CA GLU A 85 -3.14 -18.98 0.10
C GLU A 85 -4.18 -20.08 0.33
N THR A 86 -4.31 -20.52 1.59
CA THR A 86 -5.25 -21.57 2.02
C THR A 86 -6.19 -21.09 3.13
N THR A 87 -6.31 -19.77 3.33
CA THR A 87 -7.13 -19.22 4.42
C THR A 87 -8.62 -19.38 4.21
N GLY A 88 -9.10 -19.45 2.97
CA GLY A 88 -10.52 -19.53 2.65
C GLY A 88 -11.30 -18.25 2.94
N LEU A 89 -10.62 -17.11 3.15
CA LEU A 89 -11.27 -15.84 3.45
C LEU A 89 -11.94 -15.24 2.22
N PRO A 90 -13.00 -14.41 2.39
CA PRO A 90 -13.69 -13.75 1.25
C PRO A 90 -12.78 -12.85 0.42
N TYR A 91 -11.72 -12.33 1.01
CA TYR A 91 -10.72 -11.47 0.34
C TYR A 91 -9.41 -12.20 0.08
N ALA A 92 -9.42 -13.53 0.08
CA ALA A 92 -8.24 -14.33 -0.23
C ALA A 92 -7.70 -14.02 -1.63
N SER A 93 -6.41 -14.32 -1.84
CA SER A 93 -5.76 -14.14 -3.13
C SER A 93 -6.56 -14.79 -4.26
N THR A 94 -6.81 -14.04 -5.33
CA THR A 94 -7.43 -14.54 -6.56
C THR A 94 -6.38 -15.03 -7.58
N VAL A 95 -5.08 -14.91 -7.24
CA VAL A 95 -3.97 -15.32 -8.08
C VAL A 95 -3.30 -16.55 -7.48
N PRO A 96 -3.52 -17.76 -8.01
CA PRO A 96 -2.92 -18.97 -7.49
C PRO A 96 -1.38 -18.87 -7.44
N GLY A 97 -0.80 -19.28 -6.30
CA GLY A 97 0.65 -19.27 -6.12
C GLY A 97 1.24 -17.93 -5.71
N LYS A 98 0.42 -16.93 -5.43
CA LYS A 98 0.87 -15.63 -4.92
C LYS A 98 -0.01 -15.17 -3.77
N MET A 99 0.59 -14.67 -2.69
CA MET A 99 -0.16 -14.06 -1.58
C MET A 99 0.72 -13.08 -0.79
N HIS A 100 0.09 -12.08 -0.17
CA HIS A 100 0.75 -11.25 0.82
C HIS A 100 0.81 -12.00 2.15
N VAL A 101 1.98 -11.98 2.76
CA VAL A 101 2.26 -12.67 4.03
C VAL A 101 2.67 -11.62 5.06
N ASP A 102 2.06 -11.69 6.24
CA ASP A 102 2.48 -10.85 7.36
C ASP A 102 3.85 -11.32 7.86
N MET A 103 4.76 -10.38 7.94
CA MET A 103 6.10 -10.63 8.45
C MET A 103 6.36 -9.83 9.72
#